data_7fbd850e7da3efc371f70d6dadb19ede
#
_entry.id   7fbd850e7da3efc371f70d6dadb19ede
#
_cell.length_a   1.000
_cell.length_b   1.000
_cell.length_c   1.000
_cell.angle_alpha   90.00
_cell.angle_beta   90.00
_cell.angle_gamma   90.00
#
_symmetry.space_group_name_H-M   'P 1'
#
loop_
_entity.id
_entity.type
_entity.pdbx_description
1 polymer ?
#
loop_
_entity_poly.entity_id
_entity_poly.type
_entity_poly.pdbx_seq_one_letter_code
_entity_poly.pdbx_strand_id
1 'polypeptide(L)'
;LTQTTFGFSRDDIGSFLPDYLDRGILPEDPFQSLDVNGVGKLVSMAVKLGSDVNEKIKIGICGEHGGDPASIHFCKENGLDYVSCSPFRVPIARLSAAQAEL
;
A
#
# COMPACT_ATOMS: atom_id res chain seq x y z
N LEU A 1 -7.92 -4.99 1.49
CA LEU A 1 -8.12 -3.81 2.34
C LEU A 1 -8.60 -2.61 1.52
N THR A 2 -7.96 -2.34 0.38
CA THR A 2 -8.37 -1.29 -0.56
C THR A 2 -9.78 -1.53 -1.08
N GLN A 3 -10.09 -2.74 -1.54
CA GLN A 3 -11.43 -3.09 -2.02
C GLN A 3 -12.51 -2.90 -0.95
N THR A 4 -12.20 -3.28 0.28
CA THR A 4 -13.13 -3.11 1.40
C THR A 4 -13.36 -1.63 1.72
N THR A 5 -12.29 -0.84 1.71
CA THR A 5 -12.36 0.60 2.02
C THR A 5 -13.16 1.38 0.98
N PHE A 6 -12.93 1.11 -0.30
CA PHE A 6 -13.58 1.83 -1.39
C PHE A 6 -14.93 1.23 -1.80
N GLY A 7 -15.21 -0.01 -1.45
CA GLY A 7 -16.47 -0.67 -1.75
C GLY A 7 -16.61 -1.18 -3.20
N PHE A 8 -15.50 -1.27 -3.93
CA PHE A 8 -15.48 -1.82 -5.30
C PHE A 8 -14.21 -2.62 -5.55
N SER A 9 -14.28 -3.52 -6.53
CA SER A 9 -13.13 -4.37 -6.88
C SER A 9 -12.18 -3.69 -7.86
N ARG A 10 -10.94 -4.17 -7.89
CA ARG A 10 -9.96 -3.74 -8.88
C ARG A 10 -10.42 -4.00 -10.32
N ASP A 11 -11.20 -5.06 -10.54
CA ASP A 11 -11.68 -5.41 -11.87
C ASP A 11 -12.79 -4.47 -12.35
N ASP A 12 -13.55 -3.86 -11.45
CA ASP A 12 -14.67 -2.99 -11.75
C ASP A 12 -14.30 -1.51 -11.86
N ILE A 13 -13.21 -1.08 -11.20
CA ILE A 13 -12.83 0.33 -11.10
C ILE A 13 -12.53 0.97 -12.45
N GLY A 14 -12.08 0.21 -13.44
CA GLY A 14 -11.75 0.70 -14.77
C GLY A 14 -12.91 1.38 -15.50
N SER A 15 -14.14 1.11 -15.12
CA SER A 15 -15.33 1.71 -15.72
C SER A 15 -15.53 3.18 -15.34
N PHE A 16 -15.00 3.64 -14.21
CA PHE A 16 -15.19 5.01 -13.71
C PHE A 16 -13.91 5.68 -13.22
N LEU A 17 -12.82 4.94 -12.99
CA LEU A 17 -11.56 5.50 -12.47
C LEU A 17 -11.00 6.64 -13.32
N PRO A 18 -10.93 6.54 -14.67
CA PRO A 18 -10.43 7.64 -15.48
C PRO A 18 -11.17 8.95 -15.23
N ASP A 19 -12.49 8.90 -15.12
CA ASP A 19 -13.32 10.07 -14.84
C ASP A 19 -13.02 10.66 -13.44
N TYR A 20 -12.83 9.80 -12.45
CA TYR A 20 -12.50 10.22 -11.09
C TYR A 20 -11.12 10.88 -11.00
N LEU A 21 -10.13 10.37 -11.73
CA LEU A 21 -8.80 10.96 -11.81
C LEU A 21 -8.83 12.31 -12.55
N ASP A 22 -9.51 12.40 -13.67
CA ASP A 22 -9.65 13.62 -14.47
C ASP A 22 -10.34 14.74 -13.70
N ARG A 23 -11.30 14.40 -12.86
CA ARG A 23 -12.03 15.34 -12.01
C ARG A 23 -11.36 15.64 -10.67
N GLY A 24 -10.22 15.00 -10.38
CA GLY A 24 -9.50 15.19 -9.13
C GLY A 24 -10.20 14.63 -7.89
N ILE A 25 -11.15 13.72 -8.07
CA ILE A 25 -11.85 13.05 -6.94
C ILE A 25 -10.89 12.10 -6.23
N LEU A 26 -10.10 11.35 -7.02
CA LEU A 26 -8.99 10.56 -6.52
C LEU A 26 -7.69 11.13 -7.07
N PRO A 27 -6.64 11.29 -6.24
CA PRO A 27 -5.35 11.79 -6.71
C PRO A 27 -4.61 10.78 -7.59
N GLU A 28 -4.76 9.51 -7.30
CA GLU A 28 -4.11 8.39 -7.99
C GLU A 28 -5.01 7.15 -7.98
N ASP A 29 -4.65 6.14 -8.79
CA ASP A 29 -5.29 4.83 -8.75
C ASP A 29 -4.96 4.14 -7.40
N PRO A 30 -5.97 3.92 -6.52
CA PRO A 30 -5.73 3.37 -5.19
C PRO A 30 -5.30 1.89 -5.20
N PHE A 31 -5.39 1.20 -6.34
CA PHE A 31 -4.88 -0.15 -6.50
C PHE A 31 -3.43 -0.20 -6.99
N GLN A 32 -2.90 0.88 -7.52
CA GLN A 32 -1.49 0.98 -7.91
C GLN A 32 -0.65 1.61 -6.81
N SER A 33 -1.08 2.73 -6.27
CA SER A 33 -0.43 3.41 -5.15
C SER A 33 -1.36 3.44 -3.94
N LEU A 34 -0.81 3.14 -2.77
CA LEU A 34 -1.59 3.06 -1.53
C LEU A 34 -2.27 4.39 -1.21
N ASP A 35 -3.58 4.33 -0.97
CA ASP A 35 -4.31 5.46 -0.40
C ASP A 35 -3.91 5.68 1.06
N VAL A 36 -2.95 6.56 1.27
CA VAL A 36 -2.35 6.83 2.58
C VAL A 36 -3.38 7.40 3.57
N ASN A 37 -4.30 8.22 3.08
CA ASN A 37 -5.26 8.94 3.94
C ASN A 37 -6.43 8.07 4.42
N GLY A 38 -6.75 7.02 3.71
CA GLY A 38 -7.82 6.06 4.06
C GLY A 38 -7.24 4.71 4.43
N VAL A 39 -6.84 3.92 3.43
CA VAL A 39 -6.28 2.57 3.61
C VAL A 39 -5.02 2.61 4.50
N GLY A 40 -4.18 3.61 4.34
CA GLY A 40 -2.98 3.79 5.14
C GLY A 40 -3.26 3.89 6.64
N LYS A 41 -4.34 4.53 7.03
CA LYS A 41 -4.76 4.59 8.45
C LYS A 41 -5.11 3.22 9.01
N LEU A 42 -5.74 2.37 8.21
CA LEU A 42 -6.06 0.99 8.62
C LEU A 42 -4.78 0.14 8.72
N VAL A 43 -3.84 0.33 7.81
CA VAL A 43 -2.52 -0.32 7.87
C VAL A 43 -1.78 0.08 9.15
N SER A 44 -1.69 1.36 9.45
CA SER A 44 -1.05 1.89 10.67
C SER A 44 -1.72 1.35 11.94
N MET A 45 -3.05 1.28 11.94
CA MET A 45 -3.81 0.70 13.05
C MET A 45 -3.49 -0.79 13.22
N ALA A 46 -3.44 -1.55 12.13
CA ALA A 46 -3.12 -2.98 12.18
C ALA A 46 -1.71 -3.22 12.74
N VAL A 47 -0.72 -2.43 12.32
CA VAL A 47 0.65 -2.52 12.85
C VAL A 47 0.66 -2.23 14.36
N LYS A 48 0.03 -1.14 14.78
CA LYS A 48 -0.03 -0.77 16.19
C LYS A 48 -0.70 -1.85 17.04
N LEU A 49 -1.91 -2.26 16.68
CA LEU A 49 -2.66 -3.24 17.46
C LEU A 49 -1.98 -4.60 17.49
N GLY A 50 -1.40 -5.03 16.37
CA GLY A 50 -0.67 -6.30 16.31
C GLY A 50 0.57 -6.29 17.19
N SER A 51 1.37 -5.22 17.11
CA SER A 51 2.59 -5.07 17.89
C SER A 51 2.33 -4.90 19.39
N ASP A 52 1.24 -4.25 19.77
CA ASP A 52 0.84 -4.11 21.19
C ASP A 52 0.54 -5.48 21.83
N VAL A 53 0.07 -6.45 21.04
CA VAL A 53 -0.22 -7.82 21.53
C VAL A 53 1.00 -8.72 21.44
N ASN A 54 1.80 -8.59 20.37
CA ASN A 54 2.98 -9.41 20.15
C ASN A 54 4.08 -8.59 19.49
N GLU A 55 5.05 -8.15 20.26
CA GLU A 55 6.20 -7.37 19.79
C GLU A 55 7.03 -8.07 18.70
N LYS A 56 6.94 -9.40 18.61
CA LYS A 56 7.69 -10.21 17.63
C LYS A 56 6.88 -10.49 16.36
N ILE A 57 5.65 -9.98 16.26
CA ILE A 57 4.84 -10.21 15.06
C ILE A 57 5.52 -9.64 13.83
N LYS A 58 5.48 -10.38 12.74
CA LYS A 58 5.96 -9.91 11.43
C LYS A 58 4.78 -9.46 10.59
N ILE A 59 4.79 -8.19 10.21
CA ILE A 59 3.70 -7.56 9.46
C ILE A 59 4.23 -7.08 8.12
N GLY A 60 3.53 -7.43 7.06
CA GLY A 60 3.88 -7.01 5.71
C GLY A 60 2.65 -6.80 4.83
N ILE A 61 2.87 -6.27 3.66
CA ILE A 61 1.85 -6.15 2.63
C ILE A 61 2.27 -6.92 1.37
N CYS A 62 1.28 -7.22 0.54
CA CYS A 62 1.48 -7.87 -0.75
C CYS A 62 0.61 -7.18 -1.82
N GLY A 63 0.64 -7.73 -3.03
CA GLY A 63 -0.09 -7.19 -4.17
C GLY A 63 0.68 -6.06 -4.85
N GLU A 64 -0.03 -5.21 -5.59
CA GLU A 64 0.57 -4.15 -6.40
C GLU A 64 1.35 -3.12 -5.55
N HIS A 65 0.87 -2.82 -4.35
CA HIS A 65 1.51 -1.87 -3.45
C HIS A 65 2.91 -2.31 -3.02
N GLY A 66 3.18 -3.61 -2.94
CA GLY A 66 4.50 -4.15 -2.62
C GLY A 66 5.58 -3.84 -3.67
N GLY A 67 5.20 -3.44 -4.87
CA GLY A 67 6.11 -3.03 -5.94
C GLY A 67 6.07 -1.52 -6.24
N ASP A 68 5.28 -0.75 -5.52
CA ASP A 68 5.14 0.70 -5.72
C ASP A 68 6.06 1.47 -4.77
N PRO A 69 6.98 2.32 -5.27
CA PRO A 69 7.94 3.05 -4.44
C PRO A 69 7.30 3.87 -3.31
N ALA A 70 6.25 4.65 -3.61
CA ALA A 70 5.59 5.48 -2.61
C ALA A 70 4.94 4.65 -1.50
N SER A 71 4.31 3.53 -1.86
CA SER A 71 3.72 2.59 -0.92
C SER A 71 4.79 1.93 -0.04
N ILE A 72 5.95 1.59 -0.59
CA ILE A 72 7.08 1.02 0.14
C ILE A 72 7.62 2.01 1.18
N HIS A 73 7.79 3.28 0.82
CA HIS A 73 8.18 4.33 1.77
C HIS A 73 7.19 4.43 2.93
N PHE A 74 5.90 4.48 2.61
CA PHE A 74 4.85 4.47 3.64
C PHE A 74 4.94 3.25 4.56
N CYS A 75 5.15 2.06 4.01
CA CYS A 75 5.30 0.82 4.79
C CYS A 75 6.48 0.91 5.76
N LYS A 76 7.62 1.42 5.30
CA LYS A 76 8.80 1.62 6.15
C LYS A 76 8.52 2.59 7.29
N GLU A 77 7.95 3.75 6.99
CA GLU A 77 7.61 4.78 7.99
C GLU A 77 6.62 4.27 9.05
N ASN A 78 5.76 3.33 8.68
CA ASN A 78 4.75 2.75 9.58
C ASN A 78 5.19 1.45 10.25
N GLY A 79 6.44 1.05 10.11
CA GLY A 79 7.00 -0.08 10.85
C GLY A 79 6.61 -1.46 10.34
N LEU A 80 6.27 -1.59 9.06
CA LEU A 80 6.10 -2.90 8.44
C LEU A 80 7.47 -3.56 8.27
N ASP A 81 7.51 -4.89 8.40
CA ASP A 81 8.75 -5.67 8.35
C ASP A 81 9.15 -6.05 6.93
N TYR A 82 8.19 -6.23 6.03
CA TYR A 82 8.45 -6.67 4.65
C TYR A 82 7.33 -6.27 3.69
N VAL A 83 7.65 -6.32 2.40
CA VAL A 83 6.69 -6.26 1.31
C VAL A 83 6.88 -7.46 0.39
N SER A 84 5.81 -7.94 -0.21
CA SER A 84 5.84 -8.97 -1.24
C SER A 84 5.34 -8.41 -2.56
N CYS A 85 6.02 -8.74 -3.65
CA CYS A 85 5.64 -8.30 -4.99
C CYS A 85 5.95 -9.38 -6.02
N SER A 86 5.48 -9.18 -7.26
CA SER A 86 5.83 -10.09 -8.36
C SER A 86 7.35 -10.08 -8.63
N PRO A 87 7.94 -11.21 -9.09
CA PRO A 87 9.39 -11.34 -9.22
C PRO A 87 10.09 -10.25 -10.01
N PHE A 88 9.50 -9.78 -11.11
CA PHE A 88 10.11 -8.73 -11.95
C PHE A 88 10.05 -7.33 -11.30
N ARG A 89 9.27 -7.12 -10.26
CA ARG A 89 9.22 -5.87 -9.47
C ARG A 89 10.22 -5.86 -8.31
N VAL A 90 10.82 -6.99 -7.97
CA VAL A 90 11.77 -7.10 -6.86
C VAL A 90 12.93 -6.11 -6.95
N PRO A 91 13.58 -5.88 -8.10
CA PRO A 91 14.65 -4.88 -8.19
C PRO A 91 14.21 -3.48 -7.79
N ILE A 92 13.03 -3.05 -8.26
CA ILE A 92 12.45 -1.75 -7.90
C ILE A 92 12.11 -1.70 -6.42
N ALA A 93 11.48 -2.75 -5.89
CA ALA A 93 11.11 -2.84 -4.48
C ALA A 93 12.33 -2.76 -3.56
N ARG A 94 13.41 -3.46 -3.89
CA ARG A 94 14.67 -3.42 -3.13
C ARG A 94 15.31 -2.04 -3.14
N LEU A 95 15.35 -1.40 -4.31
CA LEU A 95 15.87 -0.04 -4.43
C LEU A 95 15.06 0.95 -3.59
N SER A 96 13.73 0.88 -3.69
CA SER A 96 12.81 1.76 -2.94
C SER A 96 12.94 1.55 -1.43
N ALA A 97 13.07 0.29 -0.99
CA ALA A 97 13.28 -0.02 0.41
C ALA A 97 14.63 0.54 0.93
N ALA A 98 15.69 0.43 0.14
CA ALA A 98 16.98 1.01 0.48
C ALA A 98 16.94 2.54 0.53
N GLN A 99 16.22 3.19 -0.38
CA GLN A 99 16.02 4.64 -0.37
C GLN A 99 15.23 5.10 0.86
N ALA A 100 14.25 4.32 1.29
CA ALA A 100 13.45 4.62 2.48
C ALA A 100 14.26 4.53 3.80
N GLU A 101 15.44 3.91 3.79
CA GLU A 101 16.36 3.88 4.94
C GLU A 101 17.22 5.14 5.04
N LEU A 102 17.37 5.89 3.96
CA LEU A 102 18.19 7.11 3.94
C LEU A 102 17.46 8.28 4.58
#